data_f21f004703a4fd28251784fb8c8cf5f2
#
_entry.id   f21f004703a4fd28251784fb8c8cf5f2
#
_cell.length_a   1.000
_cell.length_b   1.000
_cell.length_c   1.000
_cell.angle_alpha   90.00
_cell.angle_beta   90.00
_cell.angle_gamma   90.00
#
_symmetry.space_group_name_H-M   'P 1'
#
loop_
_entity.id
_entity.type
_entity.pdbx_description
1 polymer ?
#
loop_
_entity_poly.entity_id
_entity_poly.type
_entity_poly.pdbx_seq_one_letter_code
_entity_poly.pdbx_strand_id
1 'polypeptide(L)' 'MLNRNESYELSLMSEMEILVELLENSNDEAQQKAIVSMLCDMIKYLNHKGGQK' A
#
# COMPACT_ATOMS: atom_id res chain seq x y z
N MET A 1 -15.15 -12.76 -12.84
CA MET A 1 -14.69 -11.39 -13.10
C MET A 1 -14.81 -10.54 -11.85
N LEU A 2 -13.77 -9.79 -11.57
CA LEU A 2 -13.77 -8.90 -10.41
C LEU A 2 -14.56 -7.63 -10.69
N ASN A 3 -15.26 -7.15 -9.68
CA ASN A 3 -15.90 -5.86 -9.82
C ASN A 3 -14.85 -4.75 -9.65
N ARG A 4 -15.27 -3.50 -9.85
CA ARG A 4 -14.33 -2.40 -9.87
C ARG A 4 -13.59 -2.25 -8.55
N ASN A 5 -14.28 -2.39 -7.43
CA ASN A 5 -13.66 -2.22 -6.13
C ASN A 5 -12.63 -3.30 -5.84
N GLU A 6 -12.96 -4.53 -6.21
CA GLU A 6 -12.04 -5.64 -5.98
C GLU A 6 -10.78 -5.48 -6.83
N SER A 7 -10.96 -5.02 -8.08
CA SER A 7 -9.82 -4.79 -8.95
C SER A 7 -8.89 -3.73 -8.37
N TYR A 8 -9.47 -2.65 -7.86
CA TYR A 8 -8.68 -1.58 -7.30
C TYR A 8 -7.90 -2.06 -6.08
N GLU A 9 -8.56 -2.85 -5.23
CA GLU A 9 -7.91 -3.34 -4.02
C GLU A 9 -6.75 -4.28 -4.35
N LEU A 10 -6.92 -5.11 -5.38
CA LEU A 10 -5.83 -5.99 -5.78
C LEU A 10 -4.65 -5.20 -6.32
N SER A 11 -4.93 -4.15 -7.10
CA SER A 11 -3.87 -3.28 -7.59
C SER A 11 -3.13 -2.62 -6.43
N LEU A 12 -3.89 -2.18 -5.44
CA LEU A 12 -3.31 -1.53 -4.28
C LEU A 12 -2.39 -2.49 -3.52
N MET A 13 -2.85 -3.72 -3.35
CA MET A 13 -2.04 -4.72 -2.66
C MET A 13 -0.76 -5.03 -3.42
N SER A 14 -0.84 -5.11 -4.75
CA SER A 14 0.35 -5.31 -5.55
C SER A 14 1.34 -4.18 -5.39
N GLU A 15 0.85 -2.94 -5.34
CA GLU A 15 1.72 -1.80 -5.13
C GLU A 15 2.37 -1.84 -3.77
N MET A 16 1.62 -2.27 -2.77
CA MET A 16 2.18 -2.39 -1.43
C MET A 16 3.32 -3.39 -1.40
N GLU A 17 3.18 -4.50 -2.11
CA GLU A 17 4.24 -5.49 -2.17
C GLU A 17 5.49 -4.91 -2.84
N ILE A 18 5.30 -4.15 -3.91
CA ILE A 18 6.42 -3.52 -4.58
C ILE A 18 7.12 -2.54 -3.65
N LEU A 19 6.33 -1.76 -2.91
CA LEU A 19 6.90 -0.80 -1.98
C LEU A 19 7.69 -1.48 -0.87
N VAL A 20 7.18 -2.61 -0.38
CA VAL A 20 7.90 -3.36 0.65
C VAL A 20 9.24 -3.85 0.11
N GLU A 21 9.26 -4.33 -1.12
CA GLU A 21 10.51 -4.77 -1.71
C GLU A 21 11.50 -3.61 -1.85
N LEU A 22 11.00 -2.46 -2.27
CA LEU A 22 11.84 -1.28 -2.38
C LEU A 22 12.40 -0.89 -1.01
N LEU A 23 11.56 -0.97 0.00
CA LEU A 23 11.98 -0.64 1.35
C LEU A 23 13.09 -1.57 1.83
N GLU A 24 12.94 -2.85 1.57
CA GLU A 24 13.94 -3.84 1.99
C GLU A 24 15.27 -3.63 1.30
N ASN A 25 15.24 -3.12 0.08
CA ASN A 25 16.46 -2.92 -0.70
C ASN A 25 17.02 -1.51 -0.57
N SER A 26 16.35 -0.64 0.16
CA SER A 26 16.77 0.75 0.27
C SER A 26 17.77 0.92 1.41
N ASN A 27 18.81 1.70 1.16
CA ASN A 27 19.79 2.07 2.19
C ASN A 27 19.67 3.54 2.57
N ASP A 28 18.70 4.24 2.01
CA ASP A 28 18.52 5.66 2.23
C ASP A 28 17.38 5.89 3.21
N GLU A 29 17.68 6.50 4.35
CA GLU A 29 16.69 6.73 5.38
C GLU A 29 15.53 7.59 4.89
N ALA A 30 15.83 8.62 4.11
CA ALA A 30 14.78 9.48 3.60
C ALA A 30 13.84 8.71 2.69
N GLN A 31 14.42 7.86 1.84
CA GLN A 31 13.63 7.03 0.96
C GLN A 31 12.80 6.02 1.75
N GLN A 32 13.40 5.44 2.78
CA GLN A 32 12.68 4.47 3.61
C GLN A 32 11.49 5.13 4.29
N LYS A 33 11.67 6.34 4.79
CA LYS A 33 10.56 7.04 5.43
C LYS A 33 9.46 7.37 4.45
N ALA A 34 9.83 7.76 3.24
CA ALA A 34 8.83 8.05 2.21
C ALA A 34 8.02 6.81 1.86
N ILE A 35 8.70 5.67 1.72
CA ILE A 35 8.01 4.43 1.39
C ILE A 35 7.08 4.01 2.52
N VAL A 36 7.57 4.09 3.76
CA VAL A 36 6.74 3.74 4.91
C VAL A 36 5.50 4.64 4.97
N SER A 37 5.68 5.92 4.68
CA SER A 37 4.57 6.85 4.69
C SER A 37 3.51 6.45 3.68
N MET A 38 3.95 6.07 2.47
CA MET A 38 3.02 5.63 1.45
C MET A 38 2.30 4.35 1.86
N LEU A 39 3.04 3.40 2.44
CA LEU A 39 2.43 2.16 2.91
C LEU A 39 1.39 2.43 3.99
N CYS A 40 1.71 3.33 4.90
CA CYS A 40 0.77 3.68 5.96
C CYS A 40 -0.51 4.28 5.39
N ASP A 41 -0.39 5.13 4.38
CA ASP A 41 -1.56 5.72 3.76
C ASP A 41 -2.43 4.66 3.12
N MET A 42 -1.81 3.69 2.45
CA MET A 42 -2.57 2.61 1.83
C MET A 42 -3.27 1.75 2.86
N ILE A 43 -2.58 1.46 3.96
CA ILE A 43 -3.17 0.66 5.02
C ILE A 43 -4.34 1.40 5.65
N LYS A 44 -4.18 2.70 5.87
CA LYS A 44 -5.26 3.50 6.42
C LYS A 44 -6.47 3.50 5.50
N TYR A 45 -6.22 3.59 4.21
CA TYR A 45 -7.31 3.55 3.25
C TYR A 45 -8.08 2.24 3.35
N LEU A 46 -7.36 1.13 3.38
CA LEU A 46 -8.00 -0.17 3.46
C LEU A 46 -8.76 -0.34 4.77
N ASN A 47 -8.17 0.11 5.87
CA ASN A 47 -8.83 0.01 7.17
C ASN A 47 -10.09 0.86 7.21
N HIS A 48 -10.00 2.06 6.69
CA HIS A 48 -11.15 2.96 6.68
C HIS A 48 -12.29 2.37 5.88
N LYS A 49 -11.95 1.83 4.72
CA LYS A 49 -12.96 1.23 3.86
C LYS A 49 -13.59 0.01 4.53
N GLY A 50 -12.75 -0.82 5.15
CA GLY A 50 -13.24 -2.03 5.80
C GLY A 50 -14.09 -1.74 7.01
N GLY A 51 -13.80 -0.66 7.74
CA GLY A 51 -14.55 -0.32 8.92
C GLY A 51 -15.79 0.50 8.65
N GLN A 52 -15.97 0.91 7.43
CA GLN A 52 -17.11 1.76 7.07
C GLN A 52 -18.32 0.91 6.76
N LYS A 53 -19.42 1.26 7.34
CA LYS A 53 -20.67 0.52 7.11
C LYS A 53 -21.61 1.26 6.22
#